data_24a872e5530ba8636f2d1141b3a02d59
#
_entry.id   24a872e5530ba8636f2d1141b3a02d59
#
_cell.length_a   1.000
_cell.length_b   1.000
_cell.length_c   1.000
_cell.angle_alpha   90.00
_cell.angle_beta   90.00
_cell.angle_gamma   90.00
#
_symmetry.space_group_name_H-M   'P 1'
#
loop_
_entity.id
_entity.type
_entity.pdbx_description
1 polymer ?
#
loop_
_entity_poly.entity_id
_entity_poly.type
_entity_poly.pdbx_seq_one_letter_code
_entity_poly.pdbx_strand_id
1 'polypeptide(L)'
;MILPKVKFADRAARIALLVMTASLGADAAWAAGIAVQDAQGRQISVENSQRVVSIGGAVTEILYALGLQDHIVGVDTTSLYPQSALHDKPNVGYMRQLSAEGVLGLNPKLILAIEGAGPKETIDVLEGAKIPMISVPESFTEEGLVEKIKLIAHTMNADERGACLAKAVSADLAALKELRGRIGKPARVMFVMSFVNGRAMVAGRKTAADSIIGLSGGINAVDAFEGYKLMNDEAIVAAKPDVILSMQRGKEQLDPETVFANPSFALTPAAANKSFIAMDGLYLLGFGPRTASAAHDLALRLYPSLESSEALWRPSEPSADCRH
;
A
#
# COMPACT_ATOMS: atom_id res chain seq x y z
N MET A 1 31.33 -53.63 -88.80
CA MET A 1 30.69 -52.31 -88.84
C MET A 1 29.77 -52.25 -87.63
N ILE A 2 30.27 -51.68 -86.53
CA ILE A 2 29.80 -51.90 -85.16
C ILE A 2 29.22 -50.59 -84.66
N LEU A 3 27.95 -50.56 -84.28
CA LEU A 3 27.29 -49.44 -83.59
C LEU A 3 27.43 -49.62 -82.08
N PRO A 4 27.76 -48.58 -81.34
CA PRO A 4 27.85 -48.69 -79.87
C PRO A 4 26.51 -48.43 -79.19
N LYS A 5 26.30 -49.20 -78.13
CA LYS A 5 25.18 -49.14 -77.20
C LYS A 5 25.26 -47.87 -76.29
N VAL A 6 24.20 -47.11 -76.24
CA VAL A 6 24.01 -46.04 -75.27
C VAL A 6 23.44 -46.65 -73.98
N LYS A 7 24.14 -46.42 -72.87
CA LYS A 7 23.68 -46.77 -71.51
C LYS A 7 22.77 -45.66 -70.91
N PHE A 8 21.52 -45.99 -70.65
CA PHE A 8 20.63 -45.23 -69.73
C PHE A 8 20.85 -45.78 -68.32
N ALA A 9 21.51 -45.01 -67.46
CA ALA A 9 21.49 -45.17 -66.03
C ALA A 9 21.98 -43.86 -65.41
N ASP A 10 21.31 -43.43 -64.34
CA ASP A 10 21.58 -42.30 -63.44
C ASP A 10 20.72 -41.04 -63.61
N ARG A 11 19.42 -41.20 -63.38
CA ARG A 11 18.57 -40.04 -62.99
C ARG A 11 17.66 -40.28 -61.78
N ALA A 12 17.87 -41.35 -61.00
CA ALA A 12 17.00 -41.70 -59.86
C ALA A 12 17.64 -41.46 -58.49
N ALA A 13 18.82 -40.84 -58.40
CA ALA A 13 19.58 -40.76 -57.13
C ALA A 13 19.76 -39.31 -56.56
N ARG A 14 19.01 -38.29 -57.01
CA ARG A 14 19.20 -36.90 -56.55
C ARG A 14 17.95 -36.20 -55.96
N ILE A 15 16.88 -36.94 -55.67
CA ILE A 15 15.64 -36.35 -55.10
C ILE A 15 15.38 -36.79 -53.63
N ALA A 16 16.24 -37.57 -53.02
CA ALA A 16 16.02 -38.13 -51.68
C ALA A 16 16.82 -37.47 -50.52
N LEU A 17 17.38 -36.25 -50.72
CA LEU A 17 18.21 -35.62 -49.67
C LEU A 17 17.86 -34.15 -49.45
N LEU A 18 16.60 -33.76 -49.45
CA LEU A 18 16.16 -32.37 -49.20
C LEU A 18 14.86 -32.27 -48.43
N VAL A 19 14.53 -33.26 -47.59
CA VAL A 19 13.36 -33.25 -46.70
C VAL A 19 13.79 -33.80 -45.31
N MET A 20 14.76 -33.18 -44.64
CA MET A 20 15.08 -33.55 -43.27
C MET A 20 15.89 -32.47 -42.54
N THR A 21 15.47 -31.21 -42.58
CA THR A 21 15.96 -30.16 -41.64
C THR A 21 14.91 -29.08 -41.40
N ALA A 22 13.69 -29.49 -41.09
CA ALA A 22 12.64 -28.56 -40.65
C ALA A 22 11.89 -29.15 -39.46
N SER A 23 12.58 -29.36 -38.38
CA SER A 23 11.91 -29.58 -37.08
C SER A 23 12.98 -29.53 -36.01
N LEU A 24 12.86 -28.50 -35.18
CA LEU A 24 13.31 -28.38 -33.80
C LEU A 24 13.75 -26.93 -33.52
N GLY A 25 12.89 -26.02 -33.86
CA GLY A 25 12.80 -24.73 -33.17
C GLY A 25 11.54 -24.76 -32.33
N ALA A 26 11.47 -25.65 -31.38
CA ALA A 26 10.59 -25.40 -30.22
C ALA A 26 11.29 -24.26 -29.46
N ASP A 27 10.99 -23.03 -29.84
CA ASP A 27 11.24 -21.89 -28.99
C ASP A 27 10.63 -22.24 -27.64
N ALA A 28 11.49 -22.64 -26.70
CA ALA A 28 11.15 -22.51 -25.28
C ALA A 28 10.90 -21.01 -25.09
N ALA A 29 9.65 -20.59 -25.20
CA ALA A 29 9.19 -19.32 -24.72
C ALA A 29 9.51 -19.35 -23.24
N TRP A 30 10.72 -18.92 -22.89
CA TRP A 30 10.99 -18.53 -21.53
C TRP A 30 9.93 -17.50 -21.21
N ALA A 31 9.08 -17.82 -20.25
CA ALA A 31 8.13 -16.85 -19.73
C ALA A 31 8.96 -15.63 -19.33
N ALA A 32 8.92 -14.59 -20.16
CA ALA A 32 9.64 -13.36 -19.89
C ALA A 32 9.12 -12.87 -18.54
N GLY A 33 10.04 -12.69 -17.59
CA GLY A 33 9.66 -12.17 -16.27
C GLY A 33 8.94 -10.84 -16.41
N ILE A 34 8.04 -10.54 -15.50
CA ILE A 34 7.33 -9.26 -15.47
C ILE A 34 8.33 -8.17 -15.11
N ALA A 35 8.52 -7.18 -15.98
CA ALA A 35 9.39 -6.04 -15.73
C ALA A 35 8.67 -4.98 -14.93
N VAL A 36 9.17 -4.65 -13.74
CA VAL A 36 8.56 -3.70 -12.81
C VAL A 36 9.54 -2.58 -12.50
N GLN A 37 9.10 -1.33 -12.60
CA GLN A 37 9.83 -0.19 -12.07
C GLN A 37 9.36 0.11 -10.65
N ASP A 38 10.27 0.06 -9.68
CA ASP A 38 9.97 0.28 -8.28
C ASP A 38 10.05 1.75 -7.86
N ALA A 39 9.76 2.04 -6.58
CA ALA A 39 9.82 3.40 -6.01
C ALA A 39 11.22 4.07 -6.11
N GLN A 40 12.28 3.28 -6.24
CA GLN A 40 13.65 3.75 -6.38
C GLN A 40 14.06 3.94 -7.84
N GLY A 41 13.13 3.73 -8.80
CA GLY A 41 13.37 3.79 -10.23
C GLY A 41 14.12 2.58 -10.81
N ARG A 42 14.30 1.51 -10.03
CA ARG A 42 14.98 0.30 -10.48
C ARG A 42 14.06 -0.55 -11.36
N GLN A 43 14.63 -1.11 -12.44
CA GLN A 43 13.93 -2.09 -13.25
C GLN A 43 14.23 -3.49 -12.72
N ILE A 44 13.21 -4.20 -12.27
CA ILE A 44 13.32 -5.51 -11.63
C ILE A 44 12.48 -6.50 -12.41
N SER A 45 13.05 -7.64 -12.78
CA SER A 45 12.32 -8.74 -13.43
C SER A 45 11.80 -9.71 -12.37
N VAL A 46 10.50 -9.96 -12.39
CA VAL A 46 9.83 -10.91 -11.49
C VAL A 46 9.42 -12.13 -12.31
N GLU A 47 10.12 -13.23 -12.10
CA GLU A 47 9.84 -14.51 -12.78
C GLU A 47 8.85 -15.39 -12.00
N ASN A 48 8.76 -15.20 -10.69
CA ASN A 48 7.95 -16.04 -9.80
C ASN A 48 7.38 -15.24 -8.64
N SER A 49 6.07 -15.18 -8.55
CA SER A 49 5.31 -14.51 -7.48
C SER A 49 4.54 -15.48 -6.56
N GLN A 50 4.91 -16.76 -6.54
CA GLN A 50 4.18 -17.80 -5.77
C GLN A 50 4.48 -17.78 -4.26
N ARG A 51 5.59 -17.18 -3.83
CA ARG A 51 6.02 -17.12 -2.43
C ARG A 51 6.43 -15.70 -2.11
N VAL A 52 5.47 -14.90 -1.65
CA VAL A 52 5.65 -13.46 -1.40
C VAL A 52 5.81 -13.21 0.08
N VAL A 53 6.84 -12.46 0.47
CA VAL A 53 6.87 -11.78 1.77
C VAL A 53 6.33 -10.38 1.55
N SER A 54 5.25 -10.05 2.27
CA SER A 54 4.56 -8.76 2.22
C SER A 54 4.95 -7.91 3.42
N ILE A 55 5.56 -6.76 3.17
CA ILE A 55 6.05 -5.83 4.19
C ILE A 55 5.33 -4.49 4.02
N GLY A 56 4.54 -4.13 5.02
CA GLY A 56 3.66 -2.97 5.03
C GLY A 56 2.18 -3.33 4.97
N GLY A 57 1.39 -2.84 5.94
CA GLY A 57 -0.02 -3.19 6.09
C GLY A 57 -0.86 -2.91 4.84
N ALA A 58 -0.60 -1.81 4.13
CA ALA A 58 -1.28 -1.49 2.88
C ALA A 58 -0.95 -2.49 1.75
N VAL A 59 0.30 -2.96 1.66
CA VAL A 59 0.71 -3.97 0.67
C VAL A 59 -0.05 -5.27 0.91
N THR A 60 -0.09 -5.71 2.17
CA THR A 60 -0.84 -6.90 2.57
C THR A 60 -2.34 -6.75 2.29
N GLU A 61 -2.94 -5.62 2.65
CA GLU A 61 -4.35 -5.35 2.39
C GLU A 61 -4.68 -5.41 0.90
N ILE A 62 -3.84 -4.83 0.03
CA ILE A 62 -4.00 -4.88 -1.42
C ILE A 62 -3.91 -6.32 -1.94
N LEU A 63 -2.92 -7.11 -1.49
CA LEU A 63 -2.79 -8.51 -1.89
C LEU A 63 -4.03 -9.33 -1.52
N TYR A 64 -4.59 -9.12 -0.33
CA TYR A 64 -5.84 -9.77 0.08
C TYR A 64 -7.05 -9.29 -0.71
N ALA A 65 -7.14 -7.98 -1.01
CA ALA A 65 -8.20 -7.43 -1.83
C ALA A 65 -8.17 -7.96 -3.27
N LEU A 66 -6.99 -8.30 -3.79
CA LEU A 66 -6.79 -8.94 -5.08
C LEU A 66 -7.01 -10.48 -5.06
N GLY A 67 -7.32 -11.08 -3.89
CA GLY A 67 -7.47 -12.55 -3.79
C GLY A 67 -6.15 -13.32 -3.90
N LEU A 68 -5.03 -12.70 -3.50
CA LEU A 68 -3.68 -13.27 -3.63
C LEU A 68 -3.09 -13.75 -2.29
N GLN A 69 -3.91 -13.95 -1.26
CA GLN A 69 -3.50 -14.35 0.08
C GLN A 69 -2.73 -15.69 0.10
N ASP A 70 -3.00 -16.59 -0.85
CA ASP A 70 -2.34 -17.91 -0.91
C ASP A 70 -0.89 -17.81 -1.38
N HIS A 71 -0.52 -16.72 -2.04
CA HIS A 71 0.86 -16.43 -2.43
C HIS A 71 1.69 -15.91 -1.27
N ILE A 72 1.07 -15.41 -0.20
CA ILE A 72 1.77 -14.78 0.92
C ILE A 72 2.34 -15.87 1.85
N VAL A 73 3.65 -15.84 2.06
CA VAL A 73 4.37 -16.75 2.97
C VAL A 73 4.86 -16.09 4.24
N GLY A 74 4.74 -14.77 4.35
CA GLY A 74 5.06 -14.01 5.56
C GLY A 74 4.61 -12.55 5.44
N VAL A 75 4.32 -11.95 6.59
CA VAL A 75 3.85 -10.56 6.72
C VAL A 75 4.59 -9.85 7.85
N ASP A 76 4.62 -8.52 7.81
CA ASP A 76 5.15 -7.72 8.92
C ASP A 76 4.08 -7.39 9.98
N THR A 77 4.47 -6.85 11.13
CA THR A 77 3.57 -6.54 12.26
C THR A 77 2.52 -5.48 11.94
N THR A 78 2.65 -4.73 10.85
CA THR A 78 1.66 -3.72 10.43
C THR A 78 0.54 -4.30 9.58
N SER A 79 0.62 -5.57 9.20
CA SER A 79 -0.37 -6.30 8.39
C SER A 79 -1.60 -6.70 9.22
N LEU A 80 -2.28 -5.72 9.81
CA LEU A 80 -3.38 -5.89 10.76
C LEU A 80 -4.72 -6.20 10.08
N TYR A 81 -4.83 -6.02 8.77
CA TYR A 81 -6.07 -6.27 8.03
C TYR A 81 -5.80 -7.04 6.73
N PRO A 82 -6.65 -8.05 6.44
CA PRO A 82 -7.66 -8.62 7.34
C PRO A 82 -6.99 -9.28 8.57
N GLN A 83 -7.74 -9.50 9.64
CA GLN A 83 -7.19 -10.10 10.87
C GLN A 83 -6.51 -11.45 10.65
N SER A 84 -6.96 -12.22 9.64
CA SER A 84 -6.35 -13.48 9.24
C SER A 84 -4.91 -13.32 8.76
N ALA A 85 -4.49 -12.15 8.27
CA ALA A 85 -3.14 -11.95 7.76
C ALA A 85 -2.05 -12.25 8.80
N LEU A 86 -2.14 -11.61 9.98
CA LEU A 86 -1.18 -11.88 11.08
C LEU A 86 -1.45 -13.18 11.83
N HIS A 87 -2.69 -13.68 11.79
CA HIS A 87 -3.03 -14.94 12.44
C HIS A 87 -2.50 -16.14 11.65
N ASP A 88 -2.63 -16.11 10.32
CA ASP A 88 -2.39 -17.28 9.47
C ASP A 88 -0.99 -17.27 8.85
N LYS A 89 -0.29 -16.14 8.86
CA LYS A 89 1.01 -16.01 8.20
C LYS A 89 2.13 -15.73 9.21
N PRO A 90 3.31 -16.32 9.00
CA PRO A 90 4.52 -16.01 9.78
C PRO A 90 4.80 -14.51 9.80
N ASN A 91 5.15 -14.00 11.00
CA ASN A 91 5.49 -12.61 11.21
C ASN A 91 7.01 -12.39 11.08
N VAL A 92 7.43 -11.46 10.21
CA VAL A 92 8.84 -11.14 9.95
C VAL A 92 9.35 -9.92 10.74
N GLY A 93 8.58 -9.43 11.70
CA GLY A 93 8.92 -8.26 12.52
C GLY A 93 8.27 -6.97 12.05
N TYR A 94 8.68 -5.85 12.63
CA TYR A 94 8.16 -4.53 12.28
C TYR A 94 8.82 -4.01 10.99
N MET A 95 8.05 -3.43 10.09
CA MET A 95 8.53 -2.98 8.77
C MET A 95 9.79 -2.11 8.80
N ARG A 96 10.04 -1.34 9.87
CA ARG A 96 11.24 -0.50 10.04
C ARG A 96 12.33 -1.14 10.91
N GLN A 97 12.10 -2.36 11.39
CA GLN A 97 13.03 -3.15 12.21
C GLN A 97 12.98 -4.62 11.78
N LEU A 98 13.10 -4.86 10.48
CA LEU A 98 13.07 -6.19 9.89
C LEU A 98 14.30 -7.01 10.28
N SER A 99 14.14 -8.33 10.31
CA SER A 99 15.23 -9.29 10.36
C SER A 99 15.43 -9.93 9.00
N ALA A 100 16.62 -9.78 8.42
CA ALA A 100 16.95 -10.44 7.16
C ALA A 100 16.81 -11.96 7.25
N GLU A 101 17.26 -12.57 8.37
CA GLU A 101 17.12 -14.00 8.63
C GLU A 101 15.64 -14.43 8.68
N GLY A 102 14.79 -13.64 9.37
CA GLY A 102 13.35 -13.91 9.44
C GLY A 102 12.66 -13.89 8.07
N VAL A 103 13.05 -12.94 7.22
CA VAL A 103 12.53 -12.84 5.86
C VAL A 103 13.05 -13.98 4.98
N LEU A 104 14.35 -14.17 4.91
CA LEU A 104 15.01 -15.18 4.05
C LEU A 104 14.69 -16.62 4.48
N GLY A 105 14.48 -16.86 5.78
CA GLY A 105 14.10 -18.16 6.34
C GLY A 105 12.77 -18.68 5.79
N LEU A 106 11.90 -17.80 5.29
CA LEU A 106 10.65 -18.17 4.63
C LEU A 106 10.84 -18.62 3.17
N ASN A 107 12.07 -18.57 2.66
CA ASN A 107 12.42 -18.92 1.28
C ASN A 107 11.49 -18.23 0.24
N PRO A 108 11.37 -16.89 0.30
CA PRO A 108 10.52 -16.15 -0.63
C PRO A 108 11.06 -16.20 -2.06
N LYS A 109 10.17 -16.01 -3.01
CA LYS A 109 10.50 -15.80 -4.43
C LYS A 109 10.31 -14.36 -4.85
N LEU A 110 9.65 -13.58 -4.02
CA LEU A 110 9.42 -12.16 -4.20
C LEU A 110 9.27 -11.49 -2.82
N ILE A 111 9.82 -10.30 -2.68
CA ILE A 111 9.59 -9.43 -1.52
C ILE A 111 8.91 -8.16 -2.03
N LEU A 112 7.72 -7.88 -1.52
CA LEU A 112 7.03 -6.60 -1.70
C LEU A 112 7.17 -5.80 -0.42
N ALA A 113 7.93 -4.72 -0.44
CA ALA A 113 8.18 -3.89 0.72
C ALA A 113 7.72 -2.45 0.46
N ILE A 114 6.91 -1.91 1.38
CA ILE A 114 6.53 -0.49 1.30
C ILE A 114 7.80 0.38 1.42
N GLU A 115 7.84 1.48 0.71
CA GLU A 115 8.93 2.47 0.81
C GLU A 115 9.13 2.91 2.27
N GLY A 116 10.39 3.04 2.70
CA GLY A 116 10.73 3.31 4.10
C GLY A 116 10.76 2.07 5.00
N ALA A 117 10.64 0.87 4.43
CA ALA A 117 11.00 -0.37 5.15
C ALA A 117 12.50 -0.36 5.51
N GLY A 118 12.87 -1.01 6.60
CA GLY A 118 14.25 -0.97 7.10
C GLY A 118 14.52 -1.91 8.27
N PRO A 119 15.67 -1.77 8.93
CA PRO A 119 16.69 -0.74 8.70
C PRO A 119 17.45 -0.94 7.37
N LYS A 120 18.20 0.09 6.96
CA LYS A 120 18.91 0.07 5.65
C LYS A 120 19.81 -1.17 5.51
N GLU A 121 20.54 -1.51 6.56
CA GLU A 121 21.45 -2.65 6.59
C GLU A 121 20.73 -3.96 6.29
N THR A 122 19.50 -4.11 6.80
CA THR A 122 18.66 -5.29 6.50
C THR A 122 18.21 -5.28 5.04
N ILE A 123 17.81 -4.14 4.52
CA ILE A 123 17.41 -4.00 3.11
C ILE A 123 18.57 -4.35 2.18
N ASP A 124 19.79 -3.84 2.46
CA ASP A 124 20.99 -4.15 1.68
C ASP A 124 21.28 -5.68 1.65
N VAL A 125 21.07 -6.39 2.76
CA VAL A 125 21.21 -7.86 2.82
C VAL A 125 20.14 -8.55 1.98
N LEU A 126 18.88 -8.12 2.07
CA LEU A 126 17.77 -8.70 1.30
C LEU A 126 17.97 -8.51 -0.21
N GLU A 127 18.40 -7.32 -0.64
CA GLU A 127 18.72 -7.03 -2.05
C GLU A 127 19.90 -7.88 -2.54
N GLY A 128 20.91 -8.10 -1.69
CA GLY A 128 22.05 -8.97 -1.98
C GLY A 128 21.73 -10.47 -2.12
N ALA A 129 20.56 -10.90 -1.61
CA ALA A 129 20.15 -12.32 -1.64
C ALA A 129 19.66 -12.80 -3.01
N LYS A 130 19.68 -11.94 -4.06
CA LYS A 130 19.22 -12.22 -5.43
C LYS A 130 17.74 -12.66 -5.51
N ILE A 131 16.93 -12.27 -4.56
CA ILE A 131 15.48 -12.41 -4.58
C ILE A 131 14.91 -11.08 -5.09
N PRO A 132 14.04 -11.07 -6.11
CA PRO A 132 13.38 -9.85 -6.53
C PRO A 132 12.72 -9.16 -5.35
N MET A 133 13.11 -7.90 -5.11
CA MET A 133 12.55 -7.06 -4.06
C MET A 133 12.06 -5.76 -4.66
N ILE A 134 10.75 -5.55 -4.62
CA ILE A 134 10.07 -4.36 -5.14
C ILE A 134 9.83 -3.40 -3.98
N SER A 135 10.40 -2.21 -4.07
CA SER A 135 10.04 -1.09 -3.21
C SER A 135 8.75 -0.46 -3.71
N VAL A 136 7.66 -0.65 -2.94
CA VAL A 136 6.32 -0.15 -3.29
C VAL A 136 6.21 1.31 -2.85
N PRO A 137 5.85 2.26 -3.74
CA PRO A 137 5.80 3.68 -3.40
C PRO A 137 4.84 4.00 -2.26
N GLU A 138 5.26 4.90 -1.36
CA GLU A 138 4.44 5.43 -0.27
C GLU A 138 4.02 6.88 -0.58
N SER A 139 3.02 7.03 -1.43
CA SER A 139 2.39 8.32 -1.72
C SER A 139 1.03 8.42 -1.06
N PHE A 140 0.83 9.48 -0.29
CA PHE A 140 -0.42 9.72 0.45
C PHE A 140 -1.40 10.58 -0.36
N THR A 141 -1.51 10.36 -1.68
CA THR A 141 -2.44 11.01 -2.58
C THR A 141 -3.46 10.03 -3.15
N GLU A 142 -4.55 10.54 -3.72
CA GLU A 142 -5.56 9.71 -4.39
C GLU A 142 -4.95 8.95 -5.56
N GLU A 143 -4.11 9.63 -6.36
CA GLU A 143 -3.39 9.05 -7.51
C GLU A 143 -2.37 8.01 -7.05
N GLY A 144 -1.58 8.32 -6.02
CA GLY A 144 -0.56 7.40 -5.50
C GLY A 144 -1.13 6.11 -4.92
N LEU A 145 -2.34 6.17 -4.34
CA LEU A 145 -3.05 4.97 -3.91
C LEU A 145 -3.42 4.07 -5.10
N VAL A 146 -3.97 4.68 -6.16
CA VAL A 146 -4.35 3.95 -7.39
C VAL A 146 -3.11 3.34 -8.07
N GLU A 147 -2.01 4.08 -8.14
CA GLU A 147 -0.74 3.61 -8.70
C GLU A 147 -0.14 2.47 -7.87
N LYS A 148 -0.19 2.56 -6.54
CA LYS A 148 0.22 1.49 -5.63
C LYS A 148 -0.54 0.19 -5.90
N ILE A 149 -1.86 0.26 -6.04
CA ILE A 149 -2.70 -0.90 -6.35
C ILE A 149 -2.29 -1.52 -7.70
N LYS A 150 -2.13 -0.69 -8.73
CA LYS A 150 -1.74 -1.16 -10.08
C LYS A 150 -0.34 -1.77 -10.09
N LEU A 151 0.62 -1.16 -9.39
CA LEU A 151 1.99 -1.68 -9.30
C LEU A 151 2.02 -3.07 -8.65
N ILE A 152 1.34 -3.24 -7.52
CA ILE A 152 1.27 -4.54 -6.84
C ILE A 152 0.57 -5.58 -7.73
N ALA A 153 -0.56 -5.22 -8.33
CA ALA A 153 -1.28 -6.12 -9.22
C ALA A 153 -0.43 -6.54 -10.43
N HIS A 154 0.25 -5.60 -11.08
CA HIS A 154 1.16 -5.87 -12.19
C HIS A 154 2.30 -6.81 -11.77
N THR A 155 2.95 -6.52 -10.65
CA THR A 155 4.02 -7.37 -10.09
C THR A 155 3.55 -8.81 -9.84
N MET A 156 2.27 -8.99 -9.52
CA MET A 156 1.65 -10.27 -9.22
C MET A 156 0.97 -10.94 -10.43
N ASN A 157 1.12 -10.37 -11.64
CA ASN A 157 0.41 -10.83 -12.86
C ASN A 157 -1.12 -10.87 -12.70
N ALA A 158 -1.67 -9.83 -12.09
CA ALA A 158 -3.09 -9.70 -11.74
C ALA A 158 -3.67 -8.36 -12.24
N ASP A 159 -3.24 -7.89 -13.43
CA ASP A 159 -3.56 -6.56 -13.95
C ASP A 159 -5.07 -6.30 -14.05
N GLU A 160 -5.86 -7.28 -14.48
CA GLU A 160 -7.32 -7.15 -14.59
C GLU A 160 -7.96 -6.93 -13.23
N ARG A 161 -7.56 -7.72 -12.22
CA ARG A 161 -8.02 -7.57 -10.83
C ARG A 161 -7.55 -6.24 -10.25
N GLY A 162 -6.32 -5.82 -10.56
CA GLY A 162 -5.79 -4.51 -10.20
C GLY A 162 -6.59 -3.35 -10.80
N ALA A 163 -6.95 -3.44 -12.07
CA ALA A 163 -7.77 -2.43 -12.74
C ALA A 163 -9.19 -2.35 -12.12
N CYS A 164 -9.80 -3.49 -11.80
CA CYS A 164 -11.08 -3.56 -11.09
C CYS A 164 -11.01 -2.87 -9.73
N LEU A 165 -10.03 -3.24 -8.88
CA LEU A 165 -9.84 -2.66 -7.55
C LEU A 165 -9.55 -1.15 -7.62
N ALA A 166 -8.67 -0.74 -8.53
CA ALA A 166 -8.34 0.66 -8.74
C ALA A 166 -9.56 1.50 -9.15
N LYS A 167 -10.43 0.95 -10.02
CA LYS A 167 -11.68 1.58 -10.44
C LYS A 167 -12.64 1.76 -9.25
N ALA A 168 -12.82 0.73 -8.44
CA ALA A 168 -13.68 0.77 -7.26
C ALA A 168 -13.19 1.83 -6.25
N VAL A 169 -11.89 1.81 -5.91
CA VAL A 169 -11.28 2.80 -5.01
C VAL A 169 -11.39 4.22 -5.57
N SER A 170 -11.20 4.41 -6.89
CA SER A 170 -11.36 5.73 -7.53
C SER A 170 -12.81 6.23 -7.46
N ALA A 171 -13.79 5.35 -7.57
CA ALA A 171 -15.21 5.71 -7.42
C ALA A 171 -15.53 6.16 -5.98
N ASP A 172 -14.99 5.46 -4.98
CA ASP A 172 -15.15 5.82 -3.57
C ASP A 172 -14.49 7.17 -3.26
N LEU A 173 -13.29 7.44 -3.79
CA LEU A 173 -12.61 8.73 -3.65
C LEU A 173 -13.39 9.87 -4.32
N ALA A 174 -14.00 9.62 -5.47
CA ALA A 174 -14.84 10.61 -6.16
C ALA A 174 -16.10 10.95 -5.34
N ALA A 175 -16.78 9.94 -4.78
CA ALA A 175 -17.93 10.15 -3.89
C ALA A 175 -17.54 10.91 -2.61
N LEU A 176 -16.37 10.60 -2.04
CA LEU A 176 -15.81 11.34 -0.90
C LEU A 176 -15.53 12.81 -1.24
N LYS A 177 -15.06 13.11 -2.45
CA LYS A 177 -14.84 14.48 -2.93
C LYS A 177 -16.14 15.27 -2.99
N GLU A 178 -17.23 14.67 -3.42
CA GLU A 178 -18.56 15.30 -3.42
C GLU A 178 -19.07 15.57 -2.00
N LEU A 179 -18.85 14.63 -1.06
CA LEU A 179 -19.18 14.83 0.36
C LEU A 179 -18.43 16.03 0.93
N ARG A 180 -17.12 16.14 0.67
CA ARG A 180 -16.28 17.28 1.10
C ARG A 180 -16.80 18.62 0.57
N GLY A 181 -17.34 18.65 -0.63
CA GLY A 181 -17.90 19.84 -1.25
C GLY A 181 -19.10 20.45 -0.48
N ARG A 182 -19.69 19.71 0.45
CA ARG A 182 -20.79 20.14 1.33
C ARG A 182 -20.33 20.77 2.63
N ILE A 183 -19.03 20.69 2.95
CA ILE A 183 -18.46 21.24 4.18
C ILE A 183 -18.29 22.74 4.04
N GLY A 184 -19.03 23.49 4.85
CA GLY A 184 -18.97 24.97 4.80
C GLY A 184 -17.71 25.53 5.46
N LYS A 185 -17.33 25.04 6.65
CA LYS A 185 -16.15 25.49 7.39
C LYS A 185 -15.30 24.29 7.79
N PRO A 186 -14.09 24.14 7.23
CA PRO A 186 -13.20 23.07 7.60
C PRO A 186 -12.74 23.15 9.06
N ALA A 187 -12.77 22.03 9.78
CA ALA A 187 -12.22 21.91 11.12
C ALA A 187 -10.70 21.87 11.09
N ARG A 188 -10.06 22.53 12.05
CA ARG A 188 -8.61 22.45 12.25
C ARG A 188 -8.29 21.23 13.11
N VAL A 189 -7.65 20.24 12.51
CA VAL A 189 -7.37 18.94 13.15
C VAL A 189 -5.87 18.84 13.44
N MET A 190 -5.50 18.51 14.66
CA MET A 190 -4.12 18.18 15.02
C MET A 190 -4.01 16.68 15.28
N PHE A 191 -3.21 16.00 14.48
CA PHE A 191 -2.90 14.60 14.74
C PHE A 191 -1.77 14.47 15.75
N VAL A 192 -2.04 13.77 16.87
CA VAL A 192 -1.08 13.46 17.92
C VAL A 192 -0.76 11.97 17.88
N MET A 193 0.49 11.63 17.58
CA MET A 193 0.94 10.25 17.50
C MET A 193 1.23 9.66 18.88
N SER A 194 1.91 10.42 19.73
CA SER A 194 2.35 9.98 21.06
C SER A 194 2.86 11.16 21.88
N PHE A 195 3.16 10.89 23.15
CA PHE A 195 3.94 11.80 24.00
C PHE A 195 5.33 11.20 24.25
N VAL A 196 6.38 12.02 24.12
CA VAL A 196 7.77 11.67 24.42
C VAL A 196 8.29 12.69 25.42
N ASN A 197 8.57 12.23 26.65
CA ASN A 197 8.99 13.08 27.76
C ASN A 197 8.03 14.29 27.98
N GLY A 198 6.72 14.05 27.94
CA GLY A 198 5.68 15.06 28.12
C GLY A 198 5.41 15.95 26.91
N ARG A 199 6.20 15.85 25.83
CA ARG A 199 6.02 16.64 24.60
C ARG A 199 5.27 15.83 23.55
N ALA A 200 4.31 16.45 22.88
CA ALA A 200 3.52 15.81 21.83
C ALA A 200 4.34 15.63 20.54
N MET A 201 4.36 14.41 20.03
CA MET A 201 4.78 14.08 18.67
C MET A 201 3.59 14.26 17.75
N VAL A 202 3.63 15.24 16.87
CA VAL A 202 2.51 15.61 15.99
C VAL A 202 2.88 15.48 14.51
N ALA A 203 1.86 15.32 13.67
CA ALA A 203 2.01 15.22 12.23
C ALA A 203 1.94 16.61 11.59
N GLY A 204 3.01 17.01 10.91
CA GLY A 204 3.04 18.12 9.97
C GLY A 204 2.61 17.72 8.56
N ARG A 205 2.96 18.56 7.58
CA ARG A 205 2.66 18.33 6.16
C ARG A 205 3.34 17.07 5.61
N LYS A 206 2.82 16.56 4.49
CA LYS A 206 3.35 15.41 3.74
C LYS A 206 3.40 14.13 4.59
N THR A 207 2.42 13.93 5.46
CA THR A 207 2.24 12.70 6.23
C THR A 207 0.91 12.04 5.87
N ALA A 208 0.77 10.76 6.18
CA ALA A 208 -0.51 10.07 6.05
C ALA A 208 -1.63 10.78 6.83
N ALA A 209 -1.31 11.28 8.03
CA ALA A 209 -2.25 12.03 8.86
C ALA A 209 -2.68 13.35 8.21
N ASP A 210 -1.74 14.10 7.61
CA ASP A 210 -2.02 15.32 6.87
C ASP A 210 -2.99 15.06 5.71
N SER A 211 -2.71 14.02 4.93
CA SER A 211 -3.52 13.67 3.77
C SER A 211 -4.90 13.15 4.16
N ILE A 212 -5.03 12.29 5.18
CA ILE A 212 -6.35 11.77 5.59
C ILE A 212 -7.22 12.89 6.19
N ILE A 213 -6.64 13.84 6.91
CA ILE A 213 -7.34 15.03 7.41
C ILE A 213 -7.91 15.82 6.23
N GLY A 214 -7.10 16.06 5.18
CA GLY A 214 -7.55 16.75 3.97
C GLY A 214 -8.63 15.97 3.22
N LEU A 215 -8.46 14.65 3.08
CA LEU A 215 -9.45 13.77 2.46
C LEU A 215 -10.79 13.77 3.21
N SER A 216 -10.77 13.99 4.52
CA SER A 216 -11.97 14.08 5.36
C SER A 216 -12.57 15.50 5.39
N GLY A 217 -12.02 16.44 4.63
CA GLY A 217 -12.48 17.84 4.58
C GLY A 217 -12.03 18.71 5.74
N GLY A 218 -11.10 18.25 6.58
CA GLY A 218 -10.41 19.04 7.58
C GLY A 218 -9.20 19.78 7.06
N ILE A 219 -8.60 20.60 7.91
CA ILE A 219 -7.31 21.26 7.68
C ILE A 219 -6.34 20.79 8.76
N ASN A 220 -5.14 20.34 8.39
CA ASN A 220 -4.10 20.06 9.36
C ASN A 220 -3.76 21.35 10.12
N ALA A 221 -3.93 21.36 11.44
CA ALA A 221 -3.60 22.51 12.28
C ALA A 221 -2.09 22.78 12.34
N VAL A 222 -1.25 21.82 11.89
CA VAL A 222 0.21 21.84 11.92
C VAL A 222 0.76 21.91 10.50
N ASP A 223 1.02 23.11 10.02
CA ASP A 223 1.50 23.39 8.66
C ASP A 223 2.94 23.93 8.59
N ALA A 224 3.56 24.18 9.75
CA ALA A 224 4.87 24.84 9.85
C ALA A 224 6.03 23.93 9.42
N PHE A 225 5.87 22.61 9.35
CA PHE A 225 6.91 21.65 9.00
C PHE A 225 6.37 20.41 8.28
N GLU A 226 7.27 19.61 7.74
CA GLU A 226 6.97 18.32 7.12
C GLU A 226 7.37 17.16 8.05
N GLY A 227 6.63 16.05 7.93
CA GLY A 227 6.89 14.85 8.72
C GLY A 227 6.36 14.94 10.15
N TYR A 228 6.86 14.06 11.02
CA TYR A 228 6.46 14.00 12.43
C TYR A 228 7.53 14.65 13.29
N LYS A 229 7.14 15.60 14.17
CA LYS A 229 8.08 16.29 15.08
C LYS A 229 7.47 16.51 16.45
N LEU A 230 8.34 16.59 17.45
CA LEU A 230 7.97 17.06 18.78
C LEU A 230 7.65 18.54 18.73
N MET A 231 6.48 18.93 19.21
CA MET A 231 6.00 20.29 19.22
C MET A 231 6.15 20.89 20.62
N ASN A 232 6.46 22.17 20.70
CA ASN A 232 6.48 22.90 21.97
C ASN A 232 5.10 23.42 22.34
N ASP A 233 4.92 23.81 23.58
CA ASP A 233 3.63 24.20 24.16
C ASP A 233 3.05 25.45 23.47
N GLU A 234 3.88 26.46 23.20
CA GLU A 234 3.44 27.70 22.56
C GLU A 234 2.92 27.44 21.14
N ALA A 235 3.60 26.54 20.41
CA ALA A 235 3.18 26.19 19.06
C ALA A 235 1.87 25.39 19.05
N ILE A 236 1.63 24.51 20.04
CA ILE A 236 0.36 23.78 20.20
C ILE A 236 -0.79 24.77 20.42
N VAL A 237 -0.61 25.73 21.35
CA VAL A 237 -1.62 26.76 21.63
C VAL A 237 -1.84 27.64 20.40
N ALA A 238 -0.78 28.05 19.70
CA ALA A 238 -0.86 28.88 18.50
C ALA A 238 -1.55 28.18 17.33
N ALA A 239 -1.43 26.86 17.22
CA ALA A 239 -2.07 26.05 16.18
C ALA A 239 -3.61 26.03 16.29
N LYS A 240 -4.15 26.27 17.49
CA LYS A 240 -5.60 26.35 17.77
C LYS A 240 -6.38 25.20 17.14
N PRO A 241 -6.07 23.94 17.43
CA PRO A 241 -6.83 22.83 16.90
C PRO A 241 -8.27 22.84 17.45
N ASP A 242 -9.23 22.59 16.56
CA ASP A 242 -10.64 22.37 16.92
C ASP A 242 -10.87 20.93 17.39
N VAL A 243 -10.04 19.99 16.86
CA VAL A 243 -10.13 18.55 17.14
C VAL A 243 -8.74 17.97 17.29
N ILE A 244 -8.55 17.09 18.28
CA ILE A 244 -7.39 16.22 18.37
C ILE A 244 -7.74 14.87 17.75
N LEU A 245 -6.93 14.45 16.79
CA LEU A 245 -7.02 13.15 16.16
C LEU A 245 -5.84 12.28 16.61
N SER A 246 -6.09 11.02 16.93
CA SER A 246 -5.05 10.07 17.28
C SER A 246 -5.34 8.70 16.66
N MET A 247 -4.33 7.82 16.69
CA MET A 247 -4.50 6.45 16.26
C MET A 247 -4.54 5.49 17.45
N GLN A 248 -5.26 4.37 17.26
CA GLN A 248 -5.27 3.22 18.14
C GLN A 248 -4.35 2.14 17.59
N ARG A 249 -3.53 1.53 18.43
CA ARG A 249 -2.72 0.35 18.15
C ARG A 249 -3.10 -0.77 19.13
N GLY A 250 -4.03 -1.61 18.74
CA GLY A 250 -4.54 -2.65 19.63
C GLY A 250 -5.10 -2.03 20.92
N LYS A 251 -4.46 -2.32 22.08
CA LYS A 251 -4.85 -1.75 23.37
C LYS A 251 -4.16 -0.41 23.69
N GLU A 252 -3.17 -0.02 22.88
CA GLU A 252 -2.45 1.23 23.08
C GLU A 252 -3.17 2.35 22.33
N GLN A 253 -3.69 3.30 23.06
CA GLN A 253 -4.26 4.53 22.54
C GLN A 253 -3.96 5.67 23.50
N LEU A 254 -3.91 6.89 22.97
CA LEU A 254 -3.88 8.07 23.81
C LEU A 254 -5.25 8.23 24.49
N ASP A 255 -5.21 8.42 25.80
CA ASP A 255 -6.39 8.73 26.57
C ASP A 255 -6.72 10.23 26.45
N PRO A 256 -7.96 10.61 26.08
CA PRO A 256 -8.35 12.01 25.95
C PRO A 256 -8.19 12.81 27.24
N GLU A 257 -8.40 12.19 28.41
CA GLU A 257 -8.21 12.88 29.70
C GLU A 257 -6.74 13.24 29.91
N THR A 258 -5.83 12.32 29.61
CA THR A 258 -4.38 12.55 29.64
C THR A 258 -3.95 13.63 28.66
N VAL A 259 -4.48 13.63 27.45
CA VAL A 259 -4.15 14.66 26.44
C VAL A 259 -4.61 16.03 26.91
N PHE A 260 -5.85 16.18 27.36
CA PHE A 260 -6.41 17.47 27.79
C PHE A 260 -5.95 17.93 29.17
N ALA A 261 -5.38 17.05 30.00
CA ALA A 261 -4.70 17.43 31.21
C ALA A 261 -3.33 18.09 30.97
N ASN A 262 -2.74 17.91 29.77
CA ASN A 262 -1.52 18.60 29.42
C ASN A 262 -1.78 20.11 29.26
N PRO A 263 -1.00 20.99 29.92
CA PRO A 263 -1.28 22.44 29.98
C PRO A 263 -1.41 23.13 28.65
N SER A 264 -0.63 22.71 27.64
CA SER A 264 -0.69 23.28 26.29
C SER A 264 -1.96 22.90 25.54
N PHE A 265 -2.42 21.66 25.67
CA PHE A 265 -3.68 21.21 25.07
C PHE A 265 -4.89 21.76 25.78
N ALA A 266 -4.85 21.93 27.11
CA ALA A 266 -5.95 22.50 27.94
C ALA A 266 -6.39 23.90 27.46
N LEU A 267 -5.48 24.66 26.80
CA LEU A 267 -5.74 26.00 26.28
C LEU A 267 -6.29 26.00 24.84
N THR A 268 -6.52 24.84 24.25
CA THR A 268 -6.98 24.73 22.84
C THR A 268 -8.51 24.71 22.74
N PRO A 269 -9.08 25.11 21.60
CA PRO A 269 -10.50 24.91 21.31
C PRO A 269 -10.93 23.44 21.43
N ALA A 270 -10.06 22.50 21.07
CA ALA A 270 -10.32 21.06 21.19
C ALA A 270 -10.59 20.63 22.64
N ALA A 271 -9.83 21.14 23.60
CA ALA A 271 -10.08 20.86 25.03
C ALA A 271 -11.37 21.47 25.54
N ALA A 272 -11.65 22.73 25.16
CA ALA A 272 -12.89 23.41 25.54
C ALA A 272 -14.15 22.65 25.08
N ASN A 273 -14.08 22.02 23.90
CA ASN A 273 -15.16 21.24 23.30
C ASN A 273 -15.06 19.73 23.58
N LYS A 274 -14.02 19.28 24.29
CA LYS A 274 -13.68 17.84 24.48
C LYS A 274 -13.63 17.05 23.18
N SER A 275 -13.16 17.69 22.11
CA SER A 275 -13.13 17.12 20.76
C SER A 275 -11.88 16.26 20.55
N PHE A 276 -12.03 14.97 20.79
CA PHE A 276 -11.00 13.96 20.61
C PHE A 276 -11.55 12.80 19.77
N ILE A 277 -10.82 12.43 18.72
CA ILE A 277 -11.15 11.31 17.85
C ILE A 277 -9.98 10.33 17.85
N ALA A 278 -10.26 9.05 18.09
CA ALA A 278 -9.29 7.97 17.91
C ALA A 278 -9.84 6.94 16.91
N MET A 279 -8.99 6.50 15.98
CA MET A 279 -9.33 5.50 14.97
C MET A 279 -8.23 4.44 14.87
N ASP A 280 -8.57 3.25 14.38
CA ASP A 280 -7.58 2.19 14.10
C ASP A 280 -6.43 2.73 13.24
N GLY A 281 -5.19 2.42 13.63
CA GLY A 281 -4.01 3.02 13.03
C GLY A 281 -3.81 2.62 11.57
N LEU A 282 -4.01 1.35 11.21
CA LEU A 282 -3.88 0.91 9.83
C LEU A 282 -5.02 1.46 8.96
N TYR A 283 -6.24 1.46 9.48
CA TYR A 283 -7.41 2.01 8.78
C TYR A 283 -7.23 3.49 8.48
N LEU A 284 -6.78 4.26 9.49
CA LEU A 284 -6.60 5.71 9.36
C LEU A 284 -5.40 6.12 8.48
N LEU A 285 -4.26 5.43 8.62
CA LEU A 285 -2.97 5.88 8.08
C LEU A 285 -2.35 4.95 7.04
N GLY A 286 -2.96 3.80 6.78
CA GLY A 286 -2.36 2.78 5.91
C GLY A 286 -2.33 3.13 4.44
N PHE A 287 -3.22 3.98 3.96
CA PHE A 287 -3.36 4.31 2.54
C PHE A 287 -3.44 3.05 1.66
N GLY A 288 -4.29 2.13 2.09
CA GLY A 288 -4.72 0.93 1.38
C GLY A 288 -6.11 1.12 0.73
N PRO A 289 -6.72 0.04 0.23
CA PRO A 289 -8.02 0.08 -0.44
C PRO A 289 -9.16 0.73 0.37
N ARG A 290 -9.09 0.70 1.71
CA ARG A 290 -10.11 1.29 2.59
C ARG A 290 -9.90 2.77 2.92
N THR A 291 -8.96 3.47 2.27
CA THR A 291 -8.63 4.88 2.56
C THR A 291 -9.84 5.80 2.43
N ALA A 292 -10.65 5.62 1.38
CA ALA A 292 -11.84 6.44 1.19
C ALA A 292 -12.87 6.22 2.31
N SER A 293 -13.07 4.97 2.77
CA SER A 293 -13.93 4.64 3.90
C SER A 293 -13.41 5.25 5.20
N ALA A 294 -12.10 5.19 5.45
CA ALA A 294 -11.50 5.79 6.64
C ALA A 294 -11.68 7.33 6.67
N ALA A 295 -11.49 7.97 5.53
CA ALA A 295 -11.69 9.41 5.38
C ALA A 295 -13.16 9.81 5.53
N HIS A 296 -14.09 9.00 5.01
CA HIS A 296 -15.52 9.18 5.19
C HIS A 296 -15.91 9.09 6.68
N ASP A 297 -15.49 8.02 7.36
CA ASP A 297 -15.78 7.83 8.79
C ASP A 297 -15.19 8.96 9.65
N LEU A 298 -14.01 9.45 9.30
CA LEU A 298 -13.42 10.62 9.93
C LEU A 298 -14.24 11.89 9.63
N ALA A 299 -14.70 12.08 8.38
CA ALA A 299 -15.54 13.21 8.00
C ALA A 299 -16.84 13.27 8.82
N LEU A 300 -17.53 12.14 9.02
CA LEU A 300 -18.74 12.08 9.84
C LEU A 300 -18.48 12.43 11.31
N ARG A 301 -17.32 12.02 11.85
CA ARG A 301 -16.94 12.38 13.22
C ARG A 301 -16.54 13.85 13.35
N LEU A 302 -15.95 14.44 12.31
CA LEU A 302 -15.63 15.88 12.26
C LEU A 302 -16.87 16.74 12.05
N TYR A 303 -17.83 16.24 11.28
CA TYR A 303 -19.03 16.96 10.84
C TYR A 303 -20.29 16.10 11.01
N PRO A 304 -20.82 15.95 12.24
CA PRO A 304 -22.00 15.10 12.48
C PRO A 304 -23.24 15.48 11.66
N SER A 305 -23.33 16.75 11.21
CA SER A 305 -24.42 17.19 10.33
C SER A 305 -24.43 16.52 8.95
N LEU A 306 -23.35 15.87 8.54
CA LEU A 306 -23.27 15.11 7.29
C LEU A 306 -23.97 13.74 7.38
N GLU A 307 -24.23 13.20 8.57
CA GLU A 307 -24.90 11.90 8.78
C GLU A 307 -26.24 11.79 8.05
N SER A 308 -26.99 12.90 7.95
CA SER A 308 -28.23 12.93 7.17
C SER A 308 -28.02 12.68 5.66
N SER A 309 -26.78 12.67 5.20
CA SER A 309 -26.38 12.41 3.82
C SER A 309 -25.90 10.98 3.58
N GLU A 310 -25.83 10.14 4.62
CA GLU A 310 -25.34 8.74 4.56
C GLU A 310 -26.10 7.84 3.57
N ALA A 311 -27.33 8.18 3.22
CA ALA A 311 -28.10 7.42 2.24
C ALA A 311 -27.42 7.29 0.86
N LEU A 312 -26.36 8.07 0.61
CA LEU A 312 -25.64 8.12 -0.66
C LEU A 312 -24.24 7.45 -0.61
N TRP A 313 -23.69 7.19 0.58
CA TRP A 313 -22.41 6.52 0.70
C TRP A 313 -22.58 5.01 0.93
N ARG A 314 -22.15 4.24 -0.04
CA ARG A 314 -21.87 2.82 0.17
C ARG A 314 -20.45 2.61 -0.35
N PRO A 315 -19.47 2.29 0.54
CA PRO A 315 -18.16 1.92 0.06
C PRO A 315 -18.33 0.75 -0.91
N SER A 316 -17.67 0.84 -2.03
CA SER A 316 -17.55 -0.32 -2.91
C SER A 316 -16.96 -1.43 -2.06
N GLU A 317 -17.55 -2.61 -2.04
CA GLU A 317 -16.88 -3.80 -1.51
C GLU A 317 -15.96 -4.34 -2.61
N PRO A 318 -14.74 -3.76 -2.78
CA PRO A 318 -13.90 -4.08 -3.92
C PRO A 318 -13.48 -5.54 -3.96
N SER A 319 -13.53 -6.18 -2.78
CA SER A 319 -12.94 -7.50 -2.59
C SER A 319 -13.79 -8.67 -3.11
N ALA A 320 -15.11 -8.51 -3.26
CA ALA A 320 -15.96 -9.60 -3.73
C ALA A 320 -15.91 -9.70 -5.27
N ASP A 321 -16.02 -8.57 -5.97
CA ASP A 321 -16.16 -8.55 -7.44
C ASP A 321 -14.80 -8.59 -8.17
N CYS A 322 -13.69 -8.22 -7.52
CA CYS A 322 -12.37 -8.12 -8.16
C CYS A 322 -11.44 -9.31 -7.90
N ARG A 323 -11.91 -10.37 -7.26
CA ARG A 323 -11.09 -11.56 -6.94
C ARG A 323 -11.12 -12.66 -8.01
N HIS A 324 -11.98 -12.54 -9.00
CA HIS A 324 -12.23 -13.56 -10.01
C HIS A 324 -11.84 -13.14 -11.41
#